data_5850b6170228e47d95048174dd255d5a
#
_entry.id   5850b6170228e47d95048174dd255d5a
#
_cell.length_a   1.000
_cell.length_b   1.000
_cell.length_c   1.000
_cell.angle_alpha   90.00
_cell.angle_beta   90.00
_cell.angle_gamma   90.00
#
_symmetry.space_group_name_H-M   'P 1'
#
loop_
_entity.id
_entity.type
_entity.pdbx_description
1 polymer ?
#
loop_
_entity_poly.entity_id
_entity_poly.type
_entity_poly.pdbx_seq_one_letter_code
_entity_poly.pdbx_strand_id
1 'polypeptide(L)'
;KRATVDASGLKNAYIRPVAWRGSEMMGVSAQDNSIHMAIAVWDWPSYFDADAKMAGINLQMAPYRRPAPDMAPTDAKAAGLYMICTLSKHKAEREGYHDALMLDYRGQIAESTGANIFFLMDDDRIHTPTPDCFLDGITRRTVIAMAKARGYEVVERAMMP
;
A
#
# COMPACT_ATOMS: atom_id res chain seq x y z
N LYS A 1 -11.23 -15.57 9.96
CA LYS A 1 -10.94 -14.22 10.50
C LYS A 1 -11.69 -13.95 11.81
N ARG A 2 -13.06 -14.07 11.82
CA ARG A 2 -13.85 -13.80 13.03
C ARG A 2 -13.40 -14.69 14.19
N ALA A 3 -13.37 -16.02 14.01
CA ALA A 3 -12.94 -16.96 15.03
C ALA A 3 -11.54 -16.67 15.60
N THR A 4 -10.61 -16.20 14.79
CA THR A 4 -9.25 -15.83 15.23
C THR A 4 -9.29 -14.57 16.11
N VAL A 5 -10.11 -13.59 15.77
CA VAL A 5 -10.29 -12.39 16.58
C VAL A 5 -10.97 -12.74 17.89
N ASP A 6 -12.05 -13.52 17.85
CA ASP A 6 -12.78 -13.94 19.04
C ASP A 6 -11.86 -14.72 20.01
N ALA A 7 -11.03 -15.61 19.47
CA ALA A 7 -10.07 -16.39 20.26
C ALA A 7 -8.93 -15.55 20.87
N SER A 8 -8.60 -14.39 20.27
CA SER A 8 -7.53 -13.51 20.77
C SER A 8 -7.94 -12.66 21.97
N GLY A 9 -9.24 -12.47 22.20
CA GLY A 9 -9.78 -11.57 23.24
C GLY A 9 -9.58 -10.07 22.94
N LEU A 10 -9.00 -9.69 21.78
CA LEU A 10 -8.76 -8.31 21.42
C LEU A 10 -10.06 -7.63 20.95
N LYS A 11 -10.34 -6.44 21.48
CA LYS A 11 -11.49 -5.62 21.06
C LYS A 11 -11.19 -4.89 19.74
N ASN A 12 -9.95 -4.41 19.59
CA ASN A 12 -9.40 -3.83 18.37
C ASN A 12 -8.19 -4.64 17.95
N ALA A 13 -8.13 -5.05 16.70
CA ALA A 13 -7.03 -5.87 16.23
C ALA A 13 -6.71 -5.57 14.76
N TYR A 14 -5.43 -5.57 14.45
CA TYR A 14 -4.96 -5.71 13.10
C TYR A 14 -5.10 -7.20 12.69
N ILE A 15 -5.61 -7.45 11.49
CA ILE A 15 -5.84 -8.80 10.98
C ILE A 15 -4.99 -8.96 9.72
N ARG A 16 -4.05 -9.90 9.74
CA ARG A 16 -3.20 -10.22 8.60
C ARG A 16 -3.39 -11.66 8.13
N PRO A 17 -4.19 -11.90 7.10
CA PRO A 17 -4.16 -13.16 6.39
C PRO A 17 -2.90 -13.24 5.52
N VAL A 18 -2.24 -14.38 5.52
CA VAL A 18 -1.08 -14.68 4.68
C VAL A 18 -1.29 -16.03 4.04
N ALA A 19 -1.06 -16.12 2.73
CA ALA A 19 -1.01 -17.39 2.01
C ALA A 19 0.37 -17.52 1.34
N TRP A 20 0.93 -18.73 1.37
CA TRP A 20 2.23 -19.01 0.75
C TRP A 20 2.29 -20.44 0.23
N ARG A 21 3.23 -20.68 -0.68
CA ARG A 21 3.55 -22.03 -1.15
C ARG A 21 4.53 -22.70 -0.18
N GLY A 22 4.35 -24.00 0.02
CA GLY A 22 5.26 -24.82 0.84
C GLY A 22 6.64 -24.97 0.19
N SER A 23 7.48 -25.75 0.84
CA SER A 23 8.89 -25.95 0.48
C SER A 23 9.17 -27.35 -0.08
N GLU A 24 8.16 -28.02 -0.57
CA GLU A 24 8.29 -29.41 -1.09
C GLU A 24 9.17 -29.47 -2.34
N MET A 25 9.17 -28.39 -3.14
CA MET A 25 10.01 -28.26 -4.33
C MET A 25 10.95 -27.06 -4.17
N MET A 26 12.24 -27.30 -4.39
CA MET A 26 13.29 -26.27 -4.41
C MET A 26 13.62 -25.86 -5.84
N GLY A 27 12.77 -25.06 -6.45
CA GLY A 27 12.99 -24.61 -7.82
C GLY A 27 12.08 -23.44 -8.16
N VAL A 28 12.22 -22.90 -9.36
CA VAL A 28 11.36 -21.82 -9.86
C VAL A 28 9.93 -22.32 -10.02
N SER A 29 9.75 -23.55 -10.50
CA SER A 29 8.43 -24.18 -10.56
C SER A 29 8.00 -24.59 -9.15
N ALA A 30 6.81 -24.14 -8.75
CA ALA A 30 6.23 -24.46 -7.45
C ALA A 30 4.76 -24.92 -7.58
N GLN A 31 4.42 -25.54 -8.74
CA GLN A 31 3.04 -25.92 -9.05
C GLN A 31 2.54 -27.03 -8.10
N ASP A 32 3.41 -27.96 -7.75
CA ASP A 32 3.08 -29.10 -6.87
C ASP A 32 3.27 -28.78 -5.39
N ASN A 33 3.68 -27.56 -5.04
CA ASN A 33 3.83 -27.17 -3.65
C ASN A 33 2.48 -26.96 -3.00
N SER A 34 2.34 -27.43 -1.75
CA SER A 34 1.16 -27.18 -0.91
C SER A 34 0.92 -25.69 -0.71
N ILE A 35 -0.34 -25.28 -0.65
CA ILE A 35 -0.70 -23.93 -0.30
C ILE A 35 -1.02 -23.88 1.20
N HIS A 36 -0.28 -23.05 1.90
CA HIS A 36 -0.49 -22.79 3.31
C HIS A 36 -1.16 -21.44 3.52
N MET A 37 -1.94 -21.32 4.61
CA MET A 37 -2.57 -20.07 5.00
C MET A 37 -2.51 -19.91 6.52
N ALA A 38 -2.23 -18.70 6.95
CA ALA A 38 -2.34 -18.29 8.36
C ALA A 38 -3.10 -16.97 8.47
N ILE A 39 -3.72 -16.75 9.62
CA ILE A 39 -4.34 -15.46 9.97
C ILE A 39 -3.75 -15.04 11.32
N ALA A 40 -2.94 -13.98 11.30
CA ALA A 40 -2.42 -13.37 12.50
C ALA A 40 -3.32 -12.20 12.93
N VAL A 41 -3.47 -12.03 14.24
CA VAL A 41 -4.16 -10.88 14.85
C VAL A 41 -3.33 -10.37 16.02
N TRP A 42 -3.23 -9.04 16.13
CA TRP A 42 -2.54 -8.39 17.24
C TRP A 42 -3.01 -6.95 17.40
N ASP A 43 -2.72 -6.37 18.55
CA ASP A 43 -2.92 -4.95 18.75
C ASP A 43 -1.89 -4.17 17.93
N TRP A 44 -2.37 -3.27 17.08
CA TRP A 44 -1.52 -2.42 16.26
C TRP A 44 -1.85 -0.97 16.51
N PRO A 45 -0.94 -0.20 17.08
CA PRO A 45 -1.13 1.23 17.27
C PRO A 45 -1.22 1.96 15.91
N SER A 46 -1.70 3.18 15.94
CA SER A 46 -1.65 4.04 14.75
C SER A 46 -0.21 4.20 14.25
N TYR A 47 -0.01 4.26 12.93
CA TYR A 47 1.30 4.53 12.31
C TYR A 47 1.90 5.87 12.78
N PHE A 48 1.05 6.83 13.09
CA PHE A 48 1.43 8.14 13.58
C PHE A 48 0.61 8.48 14.82
N ASP A 49 1.22 9.17 15.76
CA ASP A 49 0.51 9.74 16.90
C ASP A 49 -0.44 10.87 16.46
N ALA A 50 -1.22 11.39 17.38
CA ALA A 50 -2.22 12.42 17.08
C ALA A 50 -1.58 13.73 16.60
N ASP A 51 -0.44 14.11 17.18
CA ASP A 51 0.26 15.36 16.86
C ASP A 51 0.89 15.27 15.48
N ALA A 52 1.56 14.14 15.15
CA ALA A 52 2.11 13.88 13.82
C ALA A 52 1.03 13.85 12.73
N LYS A 53 -0.16 13.31 13.03
CA LYS A 53 -1.29 13.35 12.09
C LYS A 53 -1.78 14.77 11.80
N MET A 54 -1.74 15.66 12.78
CA MET A 54 -2.16 17.05 12.59
C MET A 54 -1.07 17.91 11.96
N ALA A 55 0.19 17.66 12.27
CA ALA A 55 1.33 18.33 11.68
C ALA A 55 1.59 17.95 10.21
N GLY A 56 1.10 16.77 9.81
CA GLY A 56 1.42 16.16 8.52
C GLY A 56 2.75 15.43 8.52
N ILE A 57 3.09 14.84 7.38
CA ILE A 57 4.31 14.05 7.18
C ILE A 57 5.08 14.53 5.95
N ASN A 58 6.40 14.37 5.98
CA ASN A 58 7.26 14.65 4.84
C ASN A 58 7.55 13.36 4.07
N LEU A 59 7.44 13.42 2.75
CA LEU A 59 7.77 12.34 1.84
C LEU A 59 9.04 12.65 1.05
N GLN A 60 9.90 11.64 0.89
CA GLN A 60 11.04 11.69 -0.02
C GLN A 60 10.67 11.01 -1.34
N MET A 61 11.27 11.44 -2.43
CA MET A 61 11.17 10.69 -3.70
C MET A 61 11.88 9.33 -3.54
N ALA A 62 11.15 8.26 -3.82
CA ALA A 62 11.68 6.90 -3.72
C ALA A 62 12.78 6.65 -4.77
N PRO A 63 13.87 5.92 -4.42
CA PRO A 63 14.89 5.55 -5.39
C PRO A 63 14.45 4.44 -6.35
N TYR A 64 13.43 3.67 -5.97
CA TYR A 64 12.88 2.59 -6.79
C TYR A 64 11.51 2.97 -7.34
N ARG A 65 11.20 2.43 -8.52
CA ARG A 65 9.92 2.65 -9.21
C ARG A 65 9.03 1.42 -9.12
N ARG A 66 7.72 1.63 -9.21
CA ARG A 66 6.76 0.55 -9.41
C ARG A 66 6.96 -0.05 -10.80
N PRO A 67 7.02 -1.38 -10.93
CA PRO A 67 7.22 -2.04 -12.23
C PRO A 67 5.98 -1.89 -13.11
N ALA A 68 6.16 -2.10 -14.42
CA ALA A 68 5.05 -2.22 -15.34
C ALA A 68 4.26 -3.53 -15.11
N PRO A 69 2.98 -3.59 -15.51
CA PRO A 69 2.15 -4.78 -15.34
C PRO A 69 2.65 -6.03 -16.05
N ASP A 70 3.47 -5.87 -17.08
CA ASP A 70 4.15 -6.96 -17.83
C ASP A 70 5.50 -7.37 -17.22
N MET A 71 6.02 -6.58 -16.25
CA MET A 71 7.26 -6.88 -15.50
C MET A 71 7.00 -7.64 -14.21
N ALA A 72 5.81 -7.46 -13.61
CA ALA A 72 5.43 -8.10 -12.36
C ALA A 72 3.90 -8.08 -12.18
N PRO A 73 3.31 -8.99 -11.38
CA PRO A 73 1.87 -9.00 -11.07
C PRO A 73 1.51 -7.84 -10.12
N THR A 74 1.42 -6.62 -10.63
CA THR A 74 1.30 -5.38 -9.86
C THR A 74 -0.04 -5.22 -9.14
N ASP A 75 -1.06 -5.94 -9.57
CA ASP A 75 -2.39 -6.05 -8.94
C ASP A 75 -2.44 -7.05 -7.78
N ALA A 76 -1.36 -7.83 -7.58
CA ALA A 76 -1.24 -8.77 -6.48
C ALA A 76 -0.54 -8.14 -5.27
N LYS A 77 -1.10 -8.39 -4.06
CA LYS A 77 -0.44 -8.02 -2.80
C LYS A 77 0.63 -9.05 -2.44
N ALA A 78 1.63 -9.19 -3.33
CA ALA A 78 2.70 -10.16 -3.24
C ALA A 78 3.90 -9.63 -2.45
N ALA A 79 4.45 -10.45 -1.54
CA ALA A 79 5.57 -10.04 -0.66
C ALA A 79 6.81 -9.59 -1.46
N GLY A 80 7.10 -10.23 -2.60
CA GLY A 80 8.23 -9.86 -3.45
C GLY A 80 8.17 -8.42 -4.00
N LEU A 81 6.99 -7.84 -4.16
CA LEU A 81 6.82 -6.46 -4.61
C LEU A 81 7.04 -5.43 -3.48
N TYR A 82 7.04 -5.86 -2.23
CA TYR A 82 7.29 -4.98 -1.09
C TYR A 82 8.77 -4.71 -0.84
N MET A 83 9.68 -5.45 -1.46
CA MET A 83 11.12 -5.20 -1.32
C MET A 83 11.49 -3.77 -1.71
N ILE A 84 11.04 -3.29 -2.86
CA ILE A 84 11.30 -1.91 -3.32
C ILE A 84 10.66 -0.86 -2.41
N CYS A 85 9.48 -1.15 -1.85
CA CYS A 85 8.81 -0.29 -0.88
C CYS A 85 9.62 -0.22 0.43
N THR A 86 10.04 -1.37 0.97
CA THR A 86 10.83 -1.45 2.20
C THR A 86 12.16 -0.70 2.07
N LEU A 87 12.89 -0.92 0.99
CA LEU A 87 14.17 -0.24 0.75
C LEU A 87 14.00 1.28 0.60
N SER A 88 12.93 1.71 -0.08
CA SER A 88 12.61 3.13 -0.22
C SER A 88 12.23 3.76 1.12
N LYS A 89 11.42 3.09 1.91
CA LYS A 89 11.03 3.52 3.26
C LYS A 89 12.26 3.67 4.17
N HIS A 90 13.11 2.65 4.23
CA HIS A 90 14.32 2.69 5.05
C HIS A 90 15.27 3.83 4.65
N LYS A 91 15.37 4.14 3.34
CA LYS A 91 16.16 5.28 2.90
C LYS A 91 15.54 6.59 3.40
N ALA A 92 14.24 6.77 3.19
CA ALA A 92 13.52 7.95 3.62
C ALA A 92 13.69 8.20 5.14
N GLU A 93 13.49 7.16 5.94
CA GLU A 93 13.64 7.25 7.41
C GLU A 93 15.07 7.62 7.84
N ARG A 94 16.10 7.05 7.21
CA ARG A 94 17.50 7.42 7.49
C ARG A 94 17.82 8.87 7.16
N GLU A 95 17.11 9.46 6.20
CA GLU A 95 17.29 10.84 5.75
C GLU A 95 16.29 11.81 6.42
N GLY A 96 15.56 11.36 7.45
CA GLY A 96 14.68 12.20 8.27
C GLY A 96 13.27 12.41 7.68
N TYR A 97 12.89 11.64 6.68
CA TYR A 97 11.52 11.66 6.13
C TYR A 97 10.66 10.58 6.77
N HIS A 98 9.34 10.79 6.74
CA HIS A 98 8.39 9.85 7.33
C HIS A 98 8.07 8.65 6.40
N ASP A 99 8.09 8.88 5.08
CA ASP A 99 7.84 7.84 4.07
C ASP A 99 8.41 8.28 2.72
N ALA A 100 8.23 7.46 1.68
CA ALA A 100 8.65 7.81 0.34
C ALA A 100 7.47 7.81 -0.66
N LEU A 101 7.49 8.76 -1.58
CA LEU A 101 6.62 8.85 -2.74
C LEU A 101 7.25 8.03 -3.87
N MET A 102 6.56 7.00 -4.32
CA MET A 102 7.00 6.13 -5.40
C MET A 102 6.47 6.61 -6.74
N LEU A 103 7.34 6.63 -7.73
CA LEU A 103 6.93 6.77 -9.13
C LEU A 103 6.75 5.39 -9.77
N ASP A 104 6.02 5.35 -10.87
CA ASP A 104 5.93 4.17 -11.71
C ASP A 104 7.10 4.11 -12.72
N TYR A 105 7.13 3.05 -13.52
CA TYR A 105 8.13 2.82 -14.55
C TYR A 105 8.20 3.95 -15.62
N ARG A 106 7.11 4.71 -15.80
CA ARG A 106 7.03 5.87 -16.71
C ARG A 106 7.49 7.16 -16.07
N GLY A 107 7.72 7.19 -14.75
CA GLY A 107 8.03 8.39 -13.99
C GLY A 107 6.80 9.15 -13.50
N GLN A 108 5.61 8.57 -13.60
CA GLN A 108 4.38 9.13 -13.07
C GLN A 108 4.24 8.81 -11.59
N ILE A 109 3.53 9.66 -10.85
CA ILE A 109 3.21 9.41 -9.45
C ILE A 109 2.37 8.14 -9.34
N ALA A 110 2.75 7.23 -8.46
CA ALA A 110 2.07 5.98 -8.19
C ALA A 110 1.38 6.01 -6.81
N GLU A 111 2.14 5.79 -5.78
CA GLU A 111 1.65 5.65 -4.40
C GLU A 111 2.77 5.96 -3.41
N SER A 112 2.54 5.97 -2.09
CA SER A 112 3.63 5.89 -1.12
C SER A 112 4.01 4.43 -0.86
N THR A 113 4.99 4.16 0.02
CA THR A 113 5.51 2.80 0.16
C THR A 113 4.48 1.79 0.68
N GLY A 114 3.45 2.24 1.37
CA GLY A 114 2.42 1.38 1.96
C GLY A 114 1.00 1.94 1.87
N ALA A 115 0.77 3.03 1.13
CA ALA A 115 -0.53 3.69 1.03
C ALA A 115 -0.73 4.36 -0.33
N ASN A 116 -1.97 4.38 -0.80
CA ASN A 116 -2.35 5.21 -1.95
C ASN A 116 -2.35 6.69 -1.57
N ILE A 117 -2.25 7.56 -2.57
CA ILE A 117 -2.10 9.01 -2.38
C ILE A 117 -3.21 9.78 -3.08
N PHE A 118 -3.61 10.89 -2.48
CA PHE A 118 -4.57 11.85 -3.00
C PHE A 118 -4.00 13.25 -2.88
N PHE A 119 -4.34 14.10 -3.83
CA PHE A 119 -3.94 15.50 -3.88
C PHE A 119 -5.17 16.38 -3.98
N LEU A 120 -5.32 17.32 -3.07
CA LEU A 120 -6.22 18.45 -3.29
C LEU A 120 -5.47 19.47 -4.15
N MET A 121 -5.99 19.75 -5.34
CA MET A 121 -5.34 20.64 -6.31
C MET A 121 -5.99 22.03 -6.30
N ASP A 122 -5.35 22.99 -6.98
CA ASP A 122 -5.83 24.38 -7.05
C ASP A 122 -7.18 24.56 -7.78
N ASP A 123 -7.65 23.48 -8.42
CA ASP A 123 -8.98 23.42 -9.07
C ASP A 123 -10.09 22.95 -8.11
N ASP A 124 -9.80 22.89 -6.81
CA ASP A 124 -10.69 22.39 -5.73
C ASP A 124 -11.16 20.94 -5.92
N ARG A 125 -10.49 20.16 -6.76
CA ARG A 125 -10.76 18.74 -6.98
C ARG A 125 -9.73 17.87 -6.30
N ILE A 126 -10.16 16.66 -5.94
CA ILE A 126 -9.28 15.63 -5.39
C ILE A 126 -8.77 14.77 -6.53
N HIS A 127 -7.46 14.77 -6.75
CA HIS A 127 -6.81 13.95 -7.77
C HIS A 127 -6.11 12.76 -7.13
N THR A 128 -6.15 11.61 -7.80
CA THR A 128 -5.42 10.40 -7.38
C THR A 128 -4.92 9.65 -8.61
N PRO A 129 -3.70 9.07 -8.54
CA PRO A 129 -3.18 8.28 -9.65
C PRO A 129 -4.08 7.09 -10.00
N THR A 130 -4.19 6.77 -11.29
CA THR A 130 -4.87 5.55 -11.77
C THR A 130 -4.04 4.32 -11.40
N PRO A 131 -4.62 3.32 -10.71
CA PRO A 131 -3.87 2.17 -10.20
C PRO A 131 -3.69 1.09 -11.27
N ASP A 132 -2.84 1.35 -12.25
CA ASP A 132 -2.52 0.42 -13.35
C ASP A 132 -1.24 -0.39 -13.09
N CYS A 133 -0.36 0.05 -12.19
CA CYS A 133 0.89 -0.62 -11.83
C CYS A 133 1.13 -0.72 -10.31
N PHE A 134 0.10 -0.49 -9.53
CA PHE A 134 0.09 -0.62 -8.08
C PHE A 134 -1.33 -1.00 -7.59
N LEU A 135 -1.47 -1.29 -6.31
CA LEU A 135 -2.73 -1.80 -5.77
C LEU A 135 -3.84 -0.73 -5.77
N ASP A 136 -4.99 -1.07 -6.34
CA ASP A 136 -6.24 -0.33 -6.10
C ASP A 136 -6.77 -0.70 -4.71
N GLY A 137 -6.26 0.01 -3.69
CA GLY A 137 -6.50 -0.28 -2.29
C GLY A 137 -7.99 -0.20 -1.91
N ILE A 138 -8.42 -1.09 -1.02
CA ILE A 138 -9.79 -1.04 -0.47
C ILE A 138 -10.04 0.31 0.19
N THR A 139 -9.09 0.82 0.95
CA THR A 139 -9.15 2.16 1.58
C THR A 139 -9.26 3.25 0.51
N ARG A 140 -8.48 3.16 -0.59
CA ARG A 140 -8.55 4.10 -1.70
C ARG A 140 -9.98 4.20 -2.25
N ARG A 141 -10.58 3.06 -2.62
CA ARG A 141 -11.96 3.02 -3.13
C ARG A 141 -12.97 3.58 -2.14
N THR A 142 -12.80 3.29 -0.86
CA THR A 142 -13.66 3.82 0.21
C THR A 142 -13.53 5.34 0.31
N VAL A 143 -12.29 5.88 0.27
CA VAL A 143 -12.04 7.33 0.31
C VAL A 143 -12.68 8.03 -0.89
N ILE A 144 -12.53 7.46 -2.10
CA ILE A 144 -13.19 8.00 -3.31
C ILE A 144 -14.71 8.05 -3.14
N ALA A 145 -15.32 6.95 -2.67
CA ALA A 145 -16.76 6.90 -2.45
C ALA A 145 -17.23 7.92 -1.39
N MET A 146 -16.48 8.05 -0.30
CA MET A 146 -16.78 9.00 0.77
C MET A 146 -16.61 10.47 0.32
N ALA A 147 -15.59 10.77 -0.47
CA ALA A 147 -15.37 12.11 -1.01
C ALA A 147 -16.51 12.51 -1.95
N LYS A 148 -16.86 11.63 -2.90
CA LYS A 148 -17.99 11.83 -3.80
C LYS A 148 -19.33 12.04 -3.05
N ALA A 149 -19.58 11.24 -2.01
CA ALA A 149 -20.77 11.39 -1.17
C ALA A 149 -20.83 12.71 -0.38
N ARG A 150 -19.68 13.36 -0.19
CA ARG A 150 -19.57 14.71 0.43
C ARG A 150 -19.56 15.85 -0.60
N GLY A 151 -19.78 15.55 -1.87
CA GLY A 151 -19.83 16.56 -2.94
C GLY A 151 -18.48 16.95 -3.55
N TYR A 152 -17.38 16.27 -3.17
CA TYR A 152 -16.09 16.50 -3.83
C TYR A 152 -16.05 15.80 -5.19
N GLU A 153 -15.51 16.48 -6.19
CA GLU A 153 -15.14 15.84 -7.44
C GLU A 153 -13.82 15.09 -7.27
N VAL A 154 -13.79 13.82 -7.66
CA VAL A 154 -12.58 12.99 -7.61
C VAL A 154 -12.18 12.60 -9.02
N VAL A 155 -10.96 12.96 -9.40
CA VAL A 155 -10.35 12.73 -10.71
C VAL A 155 -9.27 11.67 -10.61
N GLU A 156 -9.48 10.54 -11.25
CA GLU A 156 -8.48 9.48 -11.38
C GLU A 156 -7.70 9.68 -12.68
N ARG A 157 -6.41 9.93 -12.60
CA ARG A 157 -5.59 10.24 -13.78
C ARG A 157 -4.10 9.97 -13.58
N ALA A 158 -3.35 9.86 -14.68
CA ALA A 158 -1.90 9.91 -14.65
C ALA A 158 -1.42 11.31 -14.20
N MET A 159 -0.38 11.35 -13.37
CA MET A 159 0.15 12.59 -12.78
C MET A 159 1.68 12.54 -12.81
N MET A 160 2.28 13.65 -13.19
CA MET A 160 3.74 13.85 -13.06
C MET A 160 4.04 14.55 -11.73
N PRO A 161 5.26 14.36 -11.18
CA PRO A 161 5.73 15.11 -10.02
C PRO A 161 5.75 16.60 -10.22
#